data_ad66f9aa9337dc32eba188392b93d699
#
_entry.id   ad66f9aa9337dc32eba188392b93d699
#
_cell.length_a   1.000
_cell.length_b   1.000
_cell.length_c   1.000
_cell.angle_alpha   90.00
_cell.angle_beta   90.00
_cell.angle_gamma   90.00
#
_symmetry.space_group_name_H-M   'P 1'
#
loop_
_entity.id
_entity.type
_entity.pdbx_description
1 polymer ?
#
loop_
_entity_poly.entity_id
_entity_poly.type
_entity_poly.pdbx_seq_one_letter_code
_entity_poly.pdbx_strand_id
1 'polypeptide(L)'
;MMMTMTPTETPAPSRAARPSVLPLARLRRVTDYIQEHLDEDLRLAQLGSVVYMSPYHFARLFQHSTGLPPHRFVVRTRVDRAIRLLAARELPISRIARLVGFRTPSHFSTVFRRLTGTTPGAYRAALSQASQSRREGA
;
A
#
# COMPACT_ATOMS: atom_id res chain seq x y z
N MET A 1 22.99 3.82 48.31
CA MET A 1 22.14 3.74 48.26
C MET A 1 21.48 4.11 47.10
N MET A 2 21.51 4.97 46.71
CA MET A 2 20.94 5.43 45.72
C MET A 2 21.05 4.72 44.52
N MET A 3 22.02 4.14 44.34
CA MET A 3 22.24 3.52 43.19
C MET A 3 21.19 2.60 42.87
N THR A 4 20.45 2.24 43.69
CA THR A 4 19.51 1.26 43.44
C THR A 4 18.53 1.65 42.40
N MET A 5 18.21 2.85 42.32
CA MET A 5 17.23 3.20 41.41
C MET A 5 17.73 3.11 40.07
N THR A 6 18.91 3.38 39.89
CA THR A 6 19.49 3.38 38.59
C THR A 6 19.23 2.15 37.82
N PRO A 7 19.48 1.01 38.34
CA PRO A 7 19.25 -0.21 37.58
C PRO A 7 17.78 -0.39 37.21
N THR A 8 16.96 0.07 38.05
CA THR A 8 15.56 -0.07 37.79
C THR A 8 15.16 0.66 36.55
N GLU A 9 15.74 1.76 36.35
CA GLU A 9 15.38 2.54 35.22
C GLU A 9 15.86 1.95 33.92
N THR A 10 16.92 1.21 33.98
CA THR A 10 17.48 0.62 32.81
C THR A 10 16.50 -0.21 32.01
N PRO A 11 15.71 -1.07 32.62
CA PRO A 11 14.74 -1.85 31.85
C PRO A 11 13.73 -0.98 31.14
N ALA A 12 13.30 0.05 31.75
CA ALA A 12 12.33 0.92 31.12
C ALA A 12 12.85 1.58 29.85
N PRO A 13 14.04 2.16 29.85
CA PRO A 13 14.59 2.69 28.62
C PRO A 13 14.79 1.64 27.54
N SER A 14 15.13 0.44 27.94
CA SER A 14 15.30 -0.63 27.00
C SER A 14 14.01 -0.92 26.29
N ARG A 15 12.94 -0.95 27.00
CA ARG A 15 11.66 -1.19 26.42
C ARG A 15 11.27 -0.05 25.50
N ALA A 16 11.55 1.15 25.88
CA ALA A 16 11.26 2.30 25.07
C ALA A 16 12.12 2.32 23.80
N ALA A 17 13.26 1.69 23.86
CA ALA A 17 14.16 1.65 22.71
C ALA A 17 13.74 0.64 21.65
N ARG A 18 12.75 -0.17 21.91
CA ARG A 18 12.27 -1.11 20.89
C ARG A 18 11.74 -0.33 19.71
N PRO A 19 12.08 -0.77 18.50
CA PRO A 19 11.59 -0.04 17.34
C PRO A 19 10.09 -0.08 17.27
N SER A 20 9.51 1.05 17.02
CA SER A 20 8.07 1.15 16.82
C SER A 20 7.74 1.10 15.34
N VAL A 21 8.71 0.90 14.49
CA VAL A 21 8.56 0.80 13.05
C VAL A 21 9.30 -0.44 12.55
N LEU A 22 8.97 -0.86 11.35
CA LEU A 22 9.70 -1.97 10.74
C LEU A 22 11.08 -1.51 10.29
N PRO A 23 12.10 -2.33 10.48
CA PRO A 23 13.39 -2.04 9.87
C PRO A 23 13.24 -1.92 8.35
N LEU A 24 14.04 -1.08 7.76
CA LEU A 24 13.92 -0.78 6.34
C LEU A 24 13.96 -2.03 5.46
N ALA A 25 14.84 -2.98 5.77
CA ALA A 25 14.94 -4.19 4.98
C ALA A 25 13.65 -5.01 5.02
N ARG A 26 13.02 -5.08 6.18
CA ARG A 26 11.76 -5.81 6.32
C ARG A 26 10.62 -5.08 5.64
N LEU A 27 10.60 -3.77 5.76
CA LEU A 27 9.58 -2.97 5.09
C LEU A 27 9.68 -3.16 3.57
N ARG A 28 10.89 -3.13 3.02
CA ARG A 28 11.09 -3.38 1.61
C ARG A 28 10.62 -4.76 1.20
N ARG A 29 10.92 -5.76 2.00
CA ARG A 29 10.52 -7.12 1.69
C ARG A 29 9.01 -7.25 1.57
N VAL A 30 8.27 -6.62 2.49
CA VAL A 30 6.81 -6.67 2.47
C VAL A 30 6.26 -5.85 1.30
N THR A 31 6.78 -4.67 1.06
CA THR A 31 6.27 -3.85 -0.04
C THR A 31 6.56 -4.48 -1.39
N ASP A 32 7.72 -5.12 -1.54
CA ASP A 32 8.03 -5.86 -2.76
C ASP A 32 7.08 -7.04 -2.93
N TYR A 33 6.81 -7.75 -1.84
CA TYR A 33 5.87 -8.87 -1.88
C TYR A 33 4.48 -8.40 -2.31
N ILE A 34 4.03 -7.29 -1.78
CA ILE A 34 2.74 -6.72 -2.16
C ILE A 34 2.71 -6.40 -3.65
N GLN A 35 3.76 -5.79 -4.16
CA GLN A 35 3.84 -5.45 -5.58
C GLN A 35 3.82 -6.69 -6.47
N GLU A 36 4.49 -7.74 -6.05
CA GLU A 36 4.59 -8.96 -6.84
C GLU A 36 3.32 -9.81 -6.80
N HIS A 37 2.50 -9.65 -5.77
CA HIS A 37 1.31 -10.48 -5.58
C HIS A 37 0.03 -9.66 -5.55
N LEU A 38 0.05 -8.53 -6.23
CA LEU A 38 -1.03 -7.56 -6.14
C LEU A 38 -2.37 -8.10 -6.62
N ASP A 39 -2.36 -9.02 -7.57
CA ASP A 39 -3.55 -9.64 -8.09
C ASP A 39 -4.10 -10.76 -7.19
N GLU A 40 -3.42 -11.05 -6.09
CA GLU A 40 -3.83 -12.10 -5.17
C GLU A 40 -4.53 -11.53 -3.95
N ASP A 41 -5.14 -12.42 -3.18
CA ASP A 41 -5.78 -12.04 -1.94
C ASP A 41 -4.69 -11.91 -0.87
N LEU A 42 -4.31 -10.69 -0.56
CA LEU A 42 -3.21 -10.42 0.38
C LEU A 42 -3.77 -10.27 1.78
N ARG A 43 -3.69 -11.35 2.55
CA ARG A 43 -4.20 -11.36 3.92
C ARG A 43 -3.15 -10.86 4.89
N LEU A 44 -3.61 -10.29 5.98
CA LEU A 44 -2.71 -9.74 7.00
C LEU A 44 -1.75 -10.80 7.54
N ALA A 45 -2.26 -12.00 7.80
CA ALA A 45 -1.42 -13.09 8.30
C ALA A 45 -0.32 -13.45 7.31
N GLN A 46 -0.65 -13.42 6.03
CA GLN A 46 0.30 -13.72 4.98
C GLN A 46 1.39 -12.66 4.91
N LEU A 47 1.02 -11.40 4.97
CA LEU A 47 2.00 -10.31 4.95
C LEU A 47 2.91 -10.35 6.17
N GLY A 48 2.33 -10.62 7.34
CA GLY A 48 3.12 -10.74 8.55
C GLY A 48 4.14 -11.88 8.46
N SER A 49 3.74 -13.01 7.87
CA SER A 49 4.62 -14.15 7.76
C SER A 49 5.83 -13.88 6.86
N VAL A 50 5.69 -12.98 5.91
CA VAL A 50 6.83 -12.60 5.04
C VAL A 50 7.99 -12.06 5.85
N VAL A 51 7.70 -11.41 6.97
CA VAL A 51 8.72 -10.84 7.84
C VAL A 51 8.74 -11.51 9.21
N TYR A 52 8.19 -12.72 9.31
CA TYR A 52 8.24 -13.56 10.51
C TYR A 52 7.61 -12.88 11.72
N MET A 53 6.46 -12.22 11.50
CA MET A 53 5.74 -11.54 12.57
C MET A 53 4.31 -12.02 12.64
N SER A 54 3.73 -11.93 13.84
CA SER A 54 2.30 -12.16 13.99
C SER A 54 1.53 -11.07 13.26
N PRO A 55 0.29 -11.35 12.82
CA PRO A 55 -0.47 -10.35 12.08
C PRO A 55 -0.65 -9.05 12.84
N TYR A 56 -0.96 -9.15 14.13
CA TYR A 56 -1.23 -7.97 14.95
C TYR A 56 0.02 -7.11 15.10
N HIS A 57 1.14 -7.74 15.42
CA HIS A 57 2.40 -7.05 15.61
C HIS A 57 2.85 -6.40 14.30
N PHE A 58 2.72 -7.14 13.21
CA PHE A 58 3.07 -6.62 11.89
C PHE A 58 2.23 -5.40 11.55
N ALA A 59 0.91 -5.49 11.73
CA ALA A 59 0.02 -4.39 11.38
C ALA A 59 0.39 -3.11 12.11
N ARG A 60 0.72 -3.23 13.38
CA ARG A 60 1.09 -2.08 14.19
C ARG A 60 2.35 -1.42 13.67
N LEU A 61 3.40 -2.21 13.46
CA LEU A 61 4.67 -1.67 12.99
C LEU A 61 4.57 -1.13 11.58
N PHE A 62 3.79 -1.80 10.73
CA PHE A 62 3.61 -1.37 9.36
C PHE A 62 2.91 0.01 9.32
N GLN A 63 1.88 0.17 10.12
CA GLN A 63 1.17 1.45 10.17
C GLN A 63 2.06 2.57 10.69
N HIS A 64 2.91 2.29 11.67
CA HIS A 64 3.85 3.29 12.16
C HIS A 64 4.90 3.63 11.09
N SER A 65 5.28 2.65 10.28
CA SER A 65 6.29 2.87 9.23
C SER A 65 5.75 3.63 8.03
N THR A 66 4.51 3.33 7.62
CA THR A 66 3.97 3.86 6.37
C THR A 66 2.90 4.92 6.56
N GLY A 67 2.35 5.02 7.76
CA GLY A 67 1.22 5.89 8.02
C GLY A 67 -0.13 5.28 7.67
N LEU A 68 -0.14 4.08 7.09
CA LEU A 68 -1.37 3.41 6.68
C LEU A 68 -1.42 1.98 7.22
N PRO A 69 -2.60 1.50 7.63
CA PRO A 69 -2.75 0.08 7.92
C PRO A 69 -2.44 -0.74 6.66
N PRO A 70 -1.98 -1.98 6.79
CA PRO A 70 -1.62 -2.79 5.63
C PRO A 70 -2.72 -2.90 4.58
N HIS A 71 -3.96 -3.09 5.00
CA HIS A 71 -5.07 -3.21 4.07
C HIS A 71 -5.21 -1.96 3.18
N ARG A 72 -5.13 -0.80 3.79
CA ARG A 72 -5.24 0.45 3.04
C ARG A 72 -4.04 0.66 2.12
N PHE A 73 -2.88 0.25 2.58
CA PHE A 73 -1.67 0.34 1.78
C PHE A 73 -1.81 -0.53 0.51
N VAL A 74 -2.31 -1.74 0.66
CA VAL A 74 -2.53 -2.64 -0.47
C VAL A 74 -3.51 -2.03 -1.47
N VAL A 75 -4.64 -1.52 -0.96
CA VAL A 75 -5.65 -0.91 -1.83
C VAL A 75 -5.08 0.27 -2.59
N ARG A 76 -4.32 1.11 -1.91
CA ARG A 76 -3.71 2.26 -2.54
C ARG A 76 -2.71 1.85 -3.60
N THR A 77 -1.91 0.83 -3.32
CA THR A 77 -0.96 0.30 -4.28
C THR A 77 -1.67 -0.24 -5.52
N ARG A 78 -2.82 -0.90 -5.33
CA ARG A 78 -3.63 -1.39 -6.45
C ARG A 78 -4.12 -0.26 -7.33
N VAL A 79 -4.60 0.81 -6.72
CA VAL A 79 -5.08 1.95 -7.47
C VAL A 79 -3.93 2.66 -8.19
N ASP A 80 -2.79 2.79 -7.53
CA ASP A 80 -1.61 3.40 -8.16
C ASP A 80 -1.18 2.62 -9.40
N ARG A 81 -1.19 1.29 -9.31
CA ARG A 81 -0.86 0.48 -10.47
C ARG A 81 -1.92 0.61 -11.56
N ALA A 82 -3.19 0.69 -11.18
CA ALA A 82 -4.26 0.87 -12.15
C ALA A 82 -4.10 2.19 -12.92
N ILE A 83 -3.69 3.24 -12.24
CA ILE A 83 -3.45 4.53 -12.89
C ILE A 83 -2.43 4.38 -14.01
N ARG A 84 -1.35 3.65 -13.75
CA ARG A 84 -0.33 3.42 -14.77
C ARG A 84 -0.87 2.61 -15.95
N LEU A 85 -1.70 1.62 -15.66
CA LEU A 85 -2.29 0.79 -16.71
C LEU A 85 -3.33 1.54 -17.53
N LEU A 86 -4.04 2.48 -16.90
CA LEU A 86 -5.00 3.32 -17.61
C LEU A 86 -4.34 4.17 -18.68
N ALA A 87 -3.12 4.61 -18.42
CA ALA A 87 -2.37 5.42 -19.37
C ALA A 87 -2.04 4.65 -20.63
N ALA A 88 -1.92 3.34 -20.54
CA ALA A 88 -1.56 2.51 -21.70
C ALA A 88 -2.69 2.36 -22.72
N ARG A 89 -3.92 2.58 -22.33
CA ARG A 89 -5.09 2.56 -23.22
C ARG A 89 -5.48 1.26 -23.89
N GLU A 90 -4.62 0.30 -23.96
CA GLU A 90 -4.90 -0.93 -24.66
C GLU A 90 -5.76 -1.90 -23.88
N LEU A 91 -5.82 -1.72 -22.57
CA LEU A 91 -6.54 -2.65 -21.73
C LEU A 91 -7.93 -2.12 -21.38
N PRO A 92 -8.96 -2.97 -21.49
CA PRO A 92 -10.27 -2.58 -20.97
C PRO A 92 -10.21 -2.36 -19.47
N ILE A 93 -11.05 -1.47 -18.98
CA ILE A 93 -11.06 -1.15 -17.55
C ILE A 93 -11.37 -2.38 -16.70
N SER A 94 -12.26 -3.26 -17.19
CA SER A 94 -12.57 -4.50 -16.47
C SER A 94 -11.35 -5.39 -16.33
N ARG A 95 -10.48 -5.39 -17.32
CA ARG A 95 -9.27 -6.18 -17.26
C ARG A 95 -8.27 -5.58 -16.28
N ILE A 96 -8.15 -4.26 -16.29
CA ILE A 96 -7.28 -3.57 -15.34
C ILE A 96 -7.71 -3.87 -13.92
N ALA A 97 -9.02 -3.81 -13.65
CA ALA A 97 -9.55 -4.11 -12.33
C ALA A 97 -9.06 -5.47 -11.83
N ARG A 98 -9.12 -6.46 -12.71
CA ARG A 98 -8.71 -7.80 -12.34
C ARG A 98 -7.20 -7.93 -12.17
N LEU A 99 -6.45 -7.31 -13.05
CA LEU A 99 -4.99 -7.37 -13.00
C LEU A 99 -4.44 -6.77 -11.71
N VAL A 100 -5.10 -5.75 -11.18
CA VAL A 100 -4.62 -5.11 -9.95
C VAL A 100 -5.26 -5.68 -8.69
N GLY A 101 -6.06 -6.75 -8.83
CA GLY A 101 -6.52 -7.50 -7.67
C GLY A 101 -7.94 -7.24 -7.20
N PHE A 102 -8.76 -6.53 -7.97
CA PHE A 102 -10.17 -6.38 -7.63
C PHE A 102 -10.99 -7.50 -8.24
N ARG A 103 -11.94 -8.02 -7.49
CA ARG A 103 -12.77 -9.12 -7.98
C ARG A 103 -13.80 -8.68 -9.00
N THR A 104 -14.31 -7.46 -8.87
CA THR A 104 -15.31 -6.95 -9.78
C THR A 104 -14.94 -5.56 -10.26
N PRO A 105 -15.33 -5.21 -11.49
CA PRO A 105 -15.13 -3.83 -11.96
C PRO A 105 -15.88 -2.80 -11.15
N SER A 106 -17.03 -3.17 -10.60
CA SER A 106 -17.83 -2.26 -9.78
C SER A 106 -17.08 -1.87 -8.50
N HIS A 107 -16.50 -2.85 -7.83
CA HIS A 107 -15.74 -2.59 -6.62
C HIS A 107 -14.52 -1.74 -6.94
N PHE A 108 -13.84 -2.06 -8.04
CA PHE A 108 -12.70 -1.28 -8.49
C PHE A 108 -13.10 0.18 -8.72
N SER A 109 -14.18 0.41 -9.46
CA SER A 109 -14.63 1.77 -9.76
C SER A 109 -14.98 2.56 -8.51
N THR A 110 -15.65 1.91 -7.55
CA THR A 110 -16.01 2.55 -6.30
C THR A 110 -14.78 2.98 -5.52
N VAL A 111 -13.81 2.08 -5.37
CA VAL A 111 -12.59 2.37 -4.63
C VAL A 111 -11.75 3.42 -5.36
N PHE A 112 -11.63 3.28 -6.68
CA PHE A 112 -10.85 4.21 -7.50
C PHE A 112 -11.41 5.62 -7.35
N ARG A 113 -12.73 5.76 -7.44
CA ARG A 113 -13.37 7.06 -7.30
C ARG A 113 -13.16 7.64 -5.91
N ARG A 114 -13.21 6.80 -4.89
CA ARG A 114 -12.98 7.27 -3.51
C ARG A 114 -11.58 7.85 -3.34
N LEU A 115 -10.59 7.21 -3.95
CA LEU A 115 -9.19 7.62 -3.79
C LEU A 115 -8.76 8.72 -4.75
N THR A 116 -9.32 8.77 -5.95
CA THR A 116 -8.89 9.73 -6.97
C THR A 116 -9.90 10.84 -7.23
N GLY A 117 -11.13 10.68 -6.78
CA GLY A 117 -12.19 11.65 -7.03
C GLY A 117 -12.90 11.47 -8.35
N THR A 118 -12.50 10.52 -9.17
CA THR A 118 -13.11 10.30 -10.48
C THR A 118 -13.13 8.81 -10.82
N THR A 119 -13.95 8.43 -11.80
CA THR A 119 -14.02 7.03 -12.22
C THR A 119 -12.81 6.66 -13.09
N PRO A 120 -12.48 5.37 -13.18
CA PRO A 120 -11.39 4.96 -14.06
C PRO A 120 -11.58 5.39 -15.51
N GLY A 121 -12.80 5.31 -16.02
CA GLY A 121 -13.09 5.74 -17.39
C GLY A 121 -12.88 7.23 -17.59
N ALA A 122 -13.36 8.04 -16.65
CA ALA A 122 -13.18 9.47 -16.72
C ALA A 122 -11.71 9.86 -16.57
N TYR A 123 -10.98 9.13 -15.72
CA TYR A 123 -9.56 9.35 -15.53
C TYR A 123 -8.81 9.11 -16.85
N ARG A 124 -9.12 7.98 -17.50
CA ARG A 124 -8.50 7.64 -18.79
C ARG A 124 -8.82 8.71 -19.85
N ALA A 125 -10.05 9.15 -19.89
CA ALA A 125 -10.44 10.19 -20.84
C ALA A 125 -9.67 11.49 -20.61
N ALA A 126 -9.47 11.85 -19.36
CA ALA A 126 -8.73 13.04 -19.01
C ALA A 126 -7.25 12.93 -19.42
N LEU A 127 -6.68 11.75 -19.27
CA LEU A 127 -5.31 11.50 -19.73
C LEU A 127 -5.20 11.67 -21.24
N SER A 128 -6.19 11.19 -21.97
CA SER A 128 -6.25 11.34 -23.41
C SER A 128 -6.26 12.79 -23.82
N GLN A 129 -7.12 13.56 -23.18
CA GLN A 129 -7.26 14.97 -23.50
C GLN A 129 -5.98 15.74 -23.18
N ALA A 130 -5.34 15.41 -22.06
CA ALA A 130 -4.11 16.08 -21.69
C ALA A 130 -3.00 15.81 -22.72
N SER A 131 -2.90 14.57 -23.19
CA SER A 131 -1.94 14.21 -24.22
C SER A 131 -2.20 14.95 -25.52
N GLN A 132 -3.46 15.04 -25.88
CA GLN A 132 -3.85 15.71 -27.11
C GLN A 132 -3.56 17.21 -27.03
N SER A 133 -3.85 17.82 -25.91
CA SER A 133 -3.55 19.23 -25.71
C SER A 133 -2.06 19.53 -25.84
N ARG A 134 -1.23 18.65 -25.30
CA ARG A 134 0.20 18.81 -25.40
C ARG A 134 0.68 18.77 -26.84
N ARG A 135 0.12 17.85 -27.62
CA ARG A 135 0.50 17.73 -29.03
C ARG A 135 0.09 18.97 -29.80
N GLU A 136 -1.08 19.48 -29.53
CA GLU A 136 -1.58 20.66 -30.21
C GLU A 136 -0.83 21.92 -29.80
N GLY A 137 -0.39 21.98 -28.57
CA GLY A 137 0.35 23.11 -28.09
C GLY A 137 1.80 23.15 -28.54
N ALA A 138 2.27 22.07 -29.08
CA ALA A 138 3.63 22.05 -29.60
C ALA A 138 3.66 22.52 -31.01
#